data_1977165b559cd9bde335efd7ba01eb8f
#
_entry.id   1977165b559cd9bde335efd7ba01eb8f
#
_cell.length_a   1.000
_cell.length_b   1.000
_cell.length_c   1.000
_cell.angle_alpha   90.00
_cell.angle_beta   90.00
_cell.angle_gamma   90.00
#
_symmetry.space_group_name_H-M   'P 1'
#
loop_
_entity.id
_entity.type
_entity.pdbx_description
1 polymer ?
#
loop_
_entity_poly.entity_id
_entity_poly.type
_entity_poly.pdbx_seq_one_letter_code
_entity_poly.pdbx_strand_id
1 'polypeptide(L)'
;MKRKKKVGARARAIKHGYRSGLEETVAEDLQSKEISYEYENKANTIKYTIPAKDHTYLPDFKLPNGIIVETKGRFLLADRKKHKLIKEQHPEIDIRFVFSNSNTKISKKSKTTYGSWCEALGILYADKAIPQSWLDEISVATTNKK
;
A
#
# COMPACT_ATOMS: atom_id res chain seq x y z
N MET A 1 -6.98 -39.96 -11.92
CA MET A 1 -6.95 -38.49 -12.15
C MET A 1 -5.92 -37.86 -11.22
N LYS A 2 -4.85 -37.32 -11.77
CA LYS A 2 -3.90 -36.54 -10.98
C LYS A 2 -4.54 -35.19 -10.67
N ARG A 3 -4.80 -34.90 -9.39
CA ARG A 3 -5.23 -33.57 -8.94
C ARG A 3 -4.14 -32.57 -9.30
N LYS A 4 -4.41 -31.64 -10.18
CA LYS A 4 -3.53 -30.48 -10.42
C LYS A 4 -3.38 -29.74 -9.10
N LYS A 5 -2.15 -29.67 -8.55
CA LYS A 5 -1.86 -28.83 -7.38
C LYS A 5 -2.25 -27.39 -7.73
N LYS A 6 -3.14 -26.77 -6.94
CA LYS A 6 -3.43 -25.35 -7.05
C LYS A 6 -2.14 -24.59 -6.79
N VAL A 7 -1.73 -23.75 -7.74
CA VAL A 7 -0.60 -22.84 -7.58
C VAL A 7 -0.94 -21.85 -6.45
N GLY A 8 -0.06 -21.71 -5.46
CA GLY A 8 -0.26 -20.76 -4.37
C GLY A 8 -0.37 -19.32 -4.87
N ALA A 9 -1.12 -18.50 -4.15
CA ALA A 9 -1.36 -17.10 -4.53
C ALA A 9 -0.07 -16.30 -4.77
N ARG A 10 0.97 -16.51 -3.94
CA ARG A 10 2.27 -15.85 -4.11
C ARG A 10 2.98 -16.29 -5.41
N ALA A 11 2.99 -17.60 -5.71
CA ALA A 11 3.63 -18.12 -6.92
C ALA A 11 2.93 -17.61 -8.18
N ARG A 12 1.60 -17.49 -8.17
CA ARG A 12 0.81 -16.92 -9.26
C ARG A 12 1.12 -15.43 -9.44
N ALA A 13 1.19 -14.67 -8.37
CA ALA A 13 1.50 -13.24 -8.40
C ALA A 13 2.90 -12.99 -8.99
N ILE A 14 3.92 -13.75 -8.59
CA ILE A 14 5.28 -13.67 -9.13
C ILE A 14 5.27 -13.96 -10.63
N LYS A 15 4.53 -14.99 -11.07
CA LYS A 15 4.39 -15.32 -12.50
C LYS A 15 3.82 -14.17 -13.32
N HIS A 16 2.94 -13.35 -12.73
CA HIS A 16 2.31 -12.19 -13.36
C HIS A 16 3.06 -10.87 -13.12
N GLY A 17 4.26 -10.92 -12.52
CA GLY A 17 5.11 -9.75 -12.27
C GLY A 17 4.87 -9.04 -10.95
N TYR A 18 4.07 -9.61 -10.04
CA TYR A 18 3.80 -9.06 -8.71
C TYR A 18 4.46 -9.91 -7.62
N ARG A 19 4.79 -9.29 -6.50
CA ARG A 19 5.47 -9.97 -5.37
C ARG A 19 4.52 -10.73 -4.46
N SER A 20 3.23 -10.40 -4.47
CA SER A 20 2.23 -11.03 -3.60
C SER A 20 0.89 -11.20 -4.31
N GLY A 21 0.05 -12.12 -3.75
CA GLY A 21 -1.31 -12.30 -4.23
C GLY A 21 -2.19 -11.06 -4.00
N LEU A 22 -1.95 -10.31 -2.92
CA LEU A 22 -2.68 -9.06 -2.65
C LEU A 22 -2.34 -7.98 -3.68
N GLU A 23 -1.08 -7.79 -4.03
CA GLU A 23 -0.67 -6.85 -5.08
C GLU A 23 -1.32 -7.19 -6.42
N GLU A 24 -1.32 -8.48 -6.79
CA GLU A 24 -2.01 -8.97 -7.99
C GLU A 24 -3.50 -8.66 -7.95
N THR A 25 -4.16 -8.91 -6.82
CA THR A 25 -5.59 -8.62 -6.64
C THR A 25 -5.89 -7.13 -6.80
N VAL A 26 -5.08 -6.27 -6.20
CA VAL A 26 -5.24 -4.81 -6.34
C VAL A 26 -5.01 -4.37 -7.78
N ALA A 27 -3.97 -4.88 -8.43
CA ALA A 27 -3.69 -4.57 -9.83
C ALA A 27 -4.83 -5.01 -10.76
N GLU A 28 -5.36 -6.21 -10.58
CA GLU A 28 -6.50 -6.72 -11.34
C GLU A 28 -7.75 -5.86 -11.15
N ASP A 29 -8.01 -5.42 -9.90
CA ASP A 29 -9.14 -4.52 -9.60
C ASP A 29 -8.99 -3.18 -10.32
N LEU A 30 -7.80 -2.57 -10.28
CA LEU A 30 -7.52 -1.33 -11.02
C LEU A 30 -7.69 -1.51 -12.53
N GLN A 31 -7.20 -2.61 -13.09
CA GLN A 31 -7.36 -2.92 -14.51
C GLN A 31 -8.83 -3.08 -14.88
N SER A 32 -9.63 -3.76 -14.04
CA SER A 32 -11.06 -3.94 -14.28
C SER A 32 -11.85 -2.62 -14.26
N LYS A 33 -11.37 -1.63 -13.52
CA LYS A 33 -11.95 -0.27 -13.43
C LYS A 33 -11.35 0.69 -14.46
N GLU A 34 -10.47 0.20 -15.33
CA GLU A 34 -9.77 1.00 -16.34
C GLU A 34 -8.98 2.18 -15.73
N ILE A 35 -8.44 1.98 -14.53
CA ILE A 35 -7.58 2.95 -13.84
C ILE A 35 -6.11 2.64 -14.16
N SER A 36 -5.42 3.60 -14.72
CA SER A 36 -3.96 3.50 -14.89
C SER A 36 -3.26 3.57 -13.53
N TYR A 37 -2.14 2.88 -13.41
CA TYR A 37 -1.33 2.90 -12.20
C TYR A 37 0.13 2.66 -12.55
N GLU A 38 0.99 3.04 -11.63
CA GLU A 38 2.41 2.71 -11.68
C GLU A 38 2.69 1.69 -10.58
N TYR A 39 3.29 0.57 -10.96
CA TYR A 39 3.67 -0.50 -10.05
C TYR A 39 5.19 -0.53 -9.89
N GLU A 40 5.67 -0.41 -8.65
CA GLU A 40 7.10 -0.40 -8.31
C GLU A 40 7.97 0.43 -9.26
N ASN A 41 7.44 1.54 -9.75
CA ASN A 41 8.18 2.43 -10.62
C ASN A 41 9.22 3.20 -9.81
N LYS A 42 10.48 3.05 -10.20
CA LYS A 42 11.61 3.71 -9.52
C LYS A 42 11.51 5.23 -9.47
N ALA A 43 10.78 5.83 -10.43
CA ALA A 43 10.51 7.27 -10.42
C ALA A 43 9.67 7.71 -9.21
N ASN A 44 8.92 6.79 -8.59
CA ASN A 44 8.10 7.03 -7.40
C ASN A 44 8.86 6.80 -6.09
N THR A 45 10.16 6.57 -6.14
CA THR A 45 10.99 6.31 -4.96
C THR A 45 10.93 7.48 -3.98
N ILE A 46 10.61 7.18 -2.73
CA ILE A 46 10.55 8.15 -1.62
C ILE A 46 11.75 7.93 -0.72
N LYS A 47 12.56 8.96 -0.55
CA LYS A 47 13.70 8.93 0.37
C LYS A 47 13.22 9.24 1.79
N TYR A 48 13.73 8.52 2.76
CA TYR A 48 13.51 8.81 4.16
C TYR A 48 14.78 8.52 4.96
N THR A 49 14.93 9.17 6.10
CA THR A 49 16.11 9.04 6.95
C THR A 49 15.74 8.35 8.26
N ILE A 50 16.42 7.24 8.54
CA ILE A 50 16.53 6.73 9.91
C ILE A 50 17.72 7.48 10.52
N PRO A 51 17.63 8.02 11.76
CA PRO A 51 18.77 8.75 12.33
C PRO A 51 20.09 7.97 12.18
N ALA A 52 21.10 8.63 11.58
CA ALA A 52 22.43 8.11 11.19
C ALA A 52 22.51 7.30 9.89
N LYS A 53 21.40 7.05 9.17
CA LYS A 53 21.45 6.36 7.88
C LYS A 53 20.24 6.71 7.01
N ASP A 54 20.52 7.02 5.74
CA ASP A 54 19.46 7.24 4.75
C ASP A 54 18.95 5.92 4.19
N HIS A 55 17.65 5.85 4.02
CA HIS A 55 16.95 4.73 3.40
C HIS A 55 16.03 5.22 2.28
N THR A 56 15.60 4.32 1.43
CA THR A 56 14.63 4.60 0.38
C THR A 56 13.40 3.73 0.55
N TYR A 57 12.25 4.28 0.17
CA TYR A 57 10.98 3.58 0.14
C TYR A 57 10.43 3.63 -1.29
N LEU A 58 10.19 2.46 -1.87
CA LEU A 58 9.55 2.31 -3.16
C LEU A 58 8.10 1.88 -2.93
N PRO A 59 7.11 2.77 -3.13
CA PRO A 59 5.70 2.43 -2.92
C PRO A 59 5.21 1.42 -3.97
N ASP A 60 4.23 0.59 -3.58
CA ASP A 60 3.65 -0.39 -4.48
C ASP A 60 2.91 0.28 -5.64
N PHE A 61 2.00 1.20 -5.35
CA PHE A 61 1.17 1.86 -6.36
C PHE A 61 1.14 3.37 -6.18
N LYS A 62 1.09 4.07 -7.28
CA LYS A 62 0.73 5.48 -7.32
C LYS A 62 -0.44 5.67 -8.28
N LEU A 63 -1.50 6.28 -7.77
CA LEU A 63 -2.70 6.57 -8.54
C LEU A 63 -2.54 7.87 -9.35
N PRO A 64 -3.35 8.06 -10.41
CA PRO A 64 -3.27 9.29 -11.23
C PRO A 64 -3.51 10.58 -10.44
N ASN A 65 -4.28 10.51 -9.34
CA ASN A 65 -4.54 11.65 -8.46
C ASN A 65 -3.42 11.93 -7.43
N GLY A 66 -2.32 11.17 -7.49
CA GLY A 66 -1.17 11.34 -6.62
C GLY A 66 -1.20 10.52 -5.33
N ILE A 67 -2.30 9.85 -5.02
CA ILE A 67 -2.39 8.98 -3.84
C ILE A 67 -1.44 7.80 -4.00
N ILE A 68 -0.62 7.57 -2.97
CA ILE A 68 0.26 6.40 -2.86
C ILE A 68 -0.48 5.31 -2.09
N VAL A 69 -0.52 4.12 -2.64
CA VAL A 69 -1.16 2.96 -1.99
C VAL A 69 -0.12 1.89 -1.74
N GLU A 70 -0.03 1.48 -0.47
CA GLU A 70 0.83 0.40 -0.01
C GLU A 70 -0.03 -0.79 0.40
N THR A 71 0.28 -1.96 -0.12
CA THR A 71 -0.44 -3.19 0.21
C THR A 71 0.33 -3.97 1.28
N LYS A 72 -0.37 -4.45 2.31
CA LYS A 72 0.22 -5.22 3.41
C LYS A 72 -0.65 -6.43 3.79
N GLY A 73 -0.13 -7.62 3.58
CA GLY A 73 -0.67 -8.84 4.19
C GLY A 73 -0.29 -8.93 5.67
N ARG A 74 0.98 -8.68 5.97
CA ARG A 74 1.53 -8.61 7.34
C ARG A 74 2.15 -7.23 7.55
N PHE A 75 1.74 -6.58 8.64
CA PHE A 75 2.22 -5.25 9.00
C PHE A 75 3.10 -5.33 10.24
N LEU A 76 4.37 -5.65 10.01
CA LEU A 76 5.34 -5.92 11.06
C LEU A 76 5.83 -4.64 11.74
N LEU A 77 6.47 -4.77 12.89
CA LEU A 77 7.01 -3.63 13.65
C LEU A 77 7.97 -2.78 12.80
N ALA A 78 8.82 -3.41 12.00
CA ALA A 78 9.73 -2.69 11.11
C ALA A 78 8.98 -1.84 10.08
N ASP A 79 7.89 -2.37 9.51
CA ASP A 79 7.03 -1.63 8.58
C ASP A 79 6.37 -0.43 9.26
N ARG A 80 5.86 -0.62 10.47
CA ARG A 80 5.20 0.45 11.24
C ARG A 80 6.17 1.57 11.60
N LYS A 81 7.37 1.24 12.04
CA LYS A 81 8.43 2.22 12.31
C LYS A 81 8.81 3.01 11.07
N LYS A 82 9.00 2.30 9.95
CA LYS A 82 9.32 2.91 8.66
C LYS A 82 8.25 3.92 8.23
N HIS A 83 6.99 3.52 8.20
CA HIS A 83 5.90 4.38 7.76
C HIS A 83 5.62 5.54 8.71
N LYS A 84 5.85 5.38 10.00
CA LYS A 84 5.79 6.48 10.95
C LYS A 84 6.84 7.56 10.62
N LEU A 85 8.07 7.15 10.35
CA LEU A 85 9.15 8.06 9.94
C LEU A 85 8.85 8.74 8.60
N ILE A 86 8.37 7.98 7.62
CA ILE A 86 8.02 8.54 6.31
C ILE A 86 6.95 9.61 6.46
N LYS A 87 5.91 9.36 7.26
CA LYS A 87 4.84 10.34 7.50
C LYS A 87 5.37 11.60 8.20
N GLU A 88 6.26 11.44 9.17
CA GLU A 88 6.88 12.57 9.87
C GLU A 88 7.79 13.40 8.95
N GLN A 89 8.52 12.75 8.06
CA GLN A 89 9.49 13.40 7.15
C GLN A 89 8.85 13.91 5.86
N HIS A 90 7.73 13.32 5.43
CA HIS A 90 7.01 13.66 4.21
C HIS A 90 5.50 13.82 4.48
N PRO A 91 5.10 14.80 5.33
CA PRO A 91 3.68 14.95 5.68
C PRO A 91 2.80 15.35 4.49
N GLU A 92 3.39 15.88 3.41
CA GLU A 92 2.72 16.28 2.18
C GLU A 92 2.33 15.09 1.29
N ILE A 93 2.94 13.92 1.49
CA ILE A 93 2.68 12.73 0.67
C ILE A 93 1.52 11.95 1.29
N ASP A 94 0.47 11.72 0.49
CA ASP A 94 -0.70 10.95 0.89
C ASP A 94 -0.45 9.46 0.64
N ILE A 95 -0.05 8.75 1.69
CA ILE A 95 0.18 7.30 1.67
C ILE A 95 -0.95 6.62 2.41
N ARG A 96 -1.63 5.68 1.74
CA ARG A 96 -2.75 4.91 2.29
C ARG A 96 -2.45 3.42 2.19
N PHE A 97 -3.04 2.63 3.08
CA PHE A 97 -2.81 1.20 3.14
C PHE A 97 -4.02 0.40 2.65
N VAL A 98 -3.74 -0.68 1.95
CA VAL A 98 -4.71 -1.76 1.70
C VAL A 98 -4.19 -3.01 2.38
N PHE A 99 -4.91 -3.49 3.39
CA PHE A 99 -4.59 -4.70 4.13
C PHE A 99 -5.39 -5.90 3.61
N SER A 100 -4.86 -7.09 3.83
CA SER A 100 -5.67 -8.31 3.68
C SER A 100 -6.76 -8.37 4.77
N ASN A 101 -6.42 -7.95 5.99
CA ASN A 101 -7.36 -7.84 7.12
C ASN A 101 -6.87 -6.80 8.14
N SER A 102 -7.49 -5.63 8.14
CA SER A 102 -7.15 -4.53 9.05
C SER A 102 -7.47 -4.81 10.52
N ASN A 103 -8.30 -5.81 10.80
CA ASN A 103 -8.64 -6.24 12.16
C ASN A 103 -7.55 -7.10 12.80
N THR A 104 -6.50 -7.44 12.07
CA THR A 104 -5.37 -8.19 12.61
C THR A 104 -4.64 -7.37 13.66
N LYS A 105 -4.39 -7.97 14.83
CA LYS A 105 -3.64 -7.32 15.91
C LYS A 105 -2.17 -7.18 15.53
N ILE A 106 -1.55 -6.09 15.97
CA ILE A 106 -0.11 -5.84 15.72
C ILE A 106 0.79 -6.82 16.47
N SER A 107 0.30 -7.41 17.57
CA SER A 107 0.95 -8.49 18.32
C SER A 107 -0.09 -9.28 19.11
N LYS A 108 0.30 -10.48 19.60
CA LYS A 108 -0.60 -11.34 20.38
C LYS A 108 -1.12 -10.67 21.65
N LYS A 109 -0.32 -9.81 22.28
CA LYS A 109 -0.64 -9.14 23.56
C LYS A 109 -1.28 -7.78 23.38
N SER A 110 -1.30 -7.24 22.17
CA SER A 110 -1.83 -5.91 21.89
C SER A 110 -3.33 -5.97 21.57
N LYS A 111 -4.05 -4.93 21.99
CA LYS A 111 -5.41 -4.67 21.52
C LYS A 111 -5.43 -3.85 20.23
N THR A 112 -4.29 -3.27 19.87
CA THR A 112 -4.15 -2.46 18.65
C THR A 112 -4.18 -3.34 17.43
N THR A 113 -5.03 -3.01 16.47
CA THR A 113 -5.09 -3.65 15.15
C THR A 113 -4.32 -2.82 14.13
N TYR A 114 -4.10 -3.39 12.95
CA TYR A 114 -3.50 -2.65 11.82
C TYR A 114 -4.30 -1.38 11.51
N GLY A 115 -5.63 -1.51 11.45
CA GLY A 115 -6.52 -0.38 11.20
C GLY A 115 -6.46 0.68 12.31
N SER A 116 -6.55 0.29 13.58
CA SER A 116 -6.50 1.26 14.69
C SER A 116 -5.14 1.94 14.81
N TRP A 117 -4.05 1.26 14.44
CA TRP A 117 -2.73 1.88 14.35
C TRP A 117 -2.70 2.98 13.29
N CYS A 118 -3.29 2.73 12.11
CA CYS A 118 -3.43 3.73 11.05
C CYS A 118 -4.29 4.91 11.50
N GLU A 119 -5.44 4.65 12.13
CA GLU A 119 -6.35 5.68 12.66
C GLU A 119 -5.64 6.61 13.64
N ALA A 120 -4.82 6.05 14.53
CA ALA A 120 -4.06 6.83 15.51
C ALA A 120 -3.07 7.81 14.87
N LEU A 121 -2.57 7.50 13.68
CA LEU A 121 -1.64 8.33 12.91
C LEU A 121 -2.33 9.17 11.82
N GLY A 122 -3.65 9.07 11.69
CA GLY A 122 -4.40 9.76 10.64
C GLY A 122 -4.13 9.21 9.24
N ILE A 123 -3.76 7.92 9.14
CA ILE A 123 -3.52 7.24 7.88
C ILE A 123 -4.80 6.52 7.44
N LEU A 124 -5.26 6.78 6.22
CA LEU A 124 -6.41 6.09 5.65
C LEU A 124 -6.03 4.67 5.22
N TYR A 125 -6.94 3.75 5.38
CA TYR A 125 -6.75 2.35 5.00
C TYR A 125 -8.05 1.71 4.52
N ALA A 126 -7.90 0.59 3.84
CA ALA A 126 -9.01 -0.25 3.38
C ALA A 126 -8.58 -1.72 3.40
N ASP A 127 -9.53 -2.61 3.20
CA ASP A 127 -9.28 -4.05 3.12
C ASP A 127 -9.49 -4.55 1.69
N LYS A 128 -8.57 -5.37 1.22
CA LYS A 128 -8.63 -6.17 -0.03
C LYS A 128 -8.64 -5.41 -1.34
N ALA A 129 -9.19 -4.20 -1.39
CA ALA A 129 -9.26 -3.40 -2.61
C ALA A 129 -9.15 -1.91 -2.29
N ILE A 130 -8.80 -1.13 -3.31
CA ILE A 130 -8.80 0.33 -3.22
C ILE A 130 -10.26 0.80 -3.34
N PRO A 131 -10.78 1.56 -2.34
CA PRO A 131 -12.14 2.09 -2.41
C PRO A 131 -12.34 3.01 -3.62
N GLN A 132 -13.52 2.95 -4.22
CA GLN A 132 -13.86 3.83 -5.33
C GLN A 132 -13.74 5.31 -4.94
N SER A 133 -14.05 5.66 -3.68
CA SER A 133 -13.90 7.01 -3.17
C SER A 133 -12.49 7.56 -3.28
N TRP A 134 -11.46 6.71 -3.13
CA TRP A 134 -10.06 7.13 -3.30
C TRP A 134 -9.73 7.39 -4.77
N LEU A 135 -10.31 6.62 -5.66
CA LEU A 135 -10.11 6.77 -7.11
C LEU A 135 -10.79 8.04 -7.65
N ASP A 136 -11.87 8.45 -7.01
CA ASP A 136 -12.67 9.62 -7.40
C ASP A 136 -12.11 10.93 -6.84
N GLU A 137 -11.13 10.88 -5.91
CA GLU A 137 -10.52 12.09 -5.37
C GLU A 137 -9.74 12.85 -6.43
N ILE A 138 -9.90 14.16 -6.44
CA ILE A 138 -9.19 15.07 -7.36
C ILE A 138 -7.79 15.34 -6.78
N SER A 139 -6.77 15.28 -7.65
CA SER A 139 -5.42 15.65 -7.24
C SER A 139 -5.33 17.11 -6.84
N VAL A 140 -4.74 17.38 -5.66
CA VAL A 140 -4.48 18.76 -5.19
C VAL A 140 -3.60 19.53 -6.16
N ALA A 141 -2.69 18.85 -6.88
CA ALA A 141 -1.83 19.46 -7.88
C ALA A 141 -2.59 19.99 -9.11
N THR A 142 -3.78 19.44 -9.42
CA THR A 142 -4.61 19.89 -10.55
C THR A 142 -5.49 21.08 -10.20
N THR A 143 -5.79 21.33 -8.93
CA THR A 143 -6.60 22.47 -8.48
C THR A 143 -5.82 23.77 -8.41
N ASN A 144 -4.49 23.73 -8.40
CA ASN A 144 -3.60 24.90 -8.33
C ASN A 144 -3.04 25.34 -9.70
N LYS A 145 -3.43 24.68 -10.78
CA LYS A 145 -3.11 25.14 -12.14
C LYS A 145 -4.22 26.08 -12.62
N LYS A 146 -4.01 27.33 -12.37
CA LYS A 146 -4.71 28.37 -13.12
C LYS A 146 -3.94 28.70 -14.39
#